data_49433e0edad49a5741006dcaf2bee09c
#
_entry.id   49433e0edad49a5741006dcaf2bee09c
#
_cell.length_a   1.000
_cell.length_b   1.000
_cell.length_c   1.000
_cell.angle_alpha   90.00
_cell.angle_beta   90.00
_cell.angle_gamma   90.00
#
_symmetry.space_group_name_H-M   'P 1'
#
loop_
_entity.id
_entity.type
_entity.pdbx_description
1 polymer ?
#
loop_
_entity_poly.entity_id
_entity_poly.type
_entity_poly.pdbx_seq_one_letter_code
_entity_poly.pdbx_strand_id
1 'polypeptide(L)'
;MPSVCPGVDFENVAREWRCKYAPENDKKALQEAQKLFETYVPKLKALNGFVSLQRVVCGGCFDFKVITSLKAGDENFGAWEKANFSFEKEFLASLKQIEGISMVETQTYTLTTM
;
A
#
# COMPACT_ATOMS: atom_id res chain seq x y z
N MET A 1 -6.39 13.46 19.72
CA MET A 1 -5.79 13.11 18.43
C MET A 1 -4.38 12.56 18.68
N PRO A 2 -4.04 11.38 18.12
CA PRO A 2 -2.69 10.84 18.29
C PRO A 2 -1.62 11.79 17.71
N SER A 3 -0.42 11.69 18.23
CA SER A 3 0.70 12.48 17.72
C SER A 3 1.99 11.67 17.73
N VAL A 4 2.88 11.98 16.79
CA VAL A 4 4.23 11.42 16.73
C VAL A 4 5.09 12.12 17.80
N CYS A 5 4.89 13.42 17.92
CA CYS A 5 5.54 14.26 18.93
C CYS A 5 4.69 15.53 19.06
N PRO A 6 4.98 16.40 20.06
CA PRO A 6 4.22 17.64 20.19
C PRO A 6 4.18 18.43 18.88
N GLY A 7 2.97 18.80 18.45
CA GLY A 7 2.76 19.57 17.21
C GLY A 7 2.68 18.75 15.94
N VAL A 8 2.91 17.43 16.01
CA VAL A 8 2.84 16.54 14.84
C VAL A 8 1.73 15.51 15.08
N ASP A 9 0.50 15.97 14.89
CA ASP A 9 -0.70 15.17 15.11
C ASP A 9 -1.12 14.45 13.84
N PHE A 10 -1.84 13.33 13.98
CA PHE A 10 -2.36 12.58 12.84
C PHE A 10 -3.69 11.90 13.20
N GLU A 11 -4.50 11.67 12.18
CA GLU A 11 -5.75 10.92 12.32
C GLU A 11 -5.67 9.58 11.61
N ASN A 12 -4.87 9.52 10.56
CA ASN A 12 -4.79 8.36 9.68
C ASN A 12 -3.38 7.80 9.64
N VAL A 13 -3.31 6.47 9.51
CA VAL A 13 -2.04 5.76 9.34
C VAL A 13 -2.13 4.99 8.05
N ALA A 14 -1.05 5.01 7.28
CA ALA A 14 -1.00 4.37 5.98
C ALA A 14 0.03 3.25 5.94
N ARG A 15 -0.31 2.20 5.21
CA ARG A 15 0.62 1.12 4.87
C ARG A 15 0.85 1.18 3.37
N GLU A 16 2.10 1.29 2.98
CA GLU A 16 2.50 1.33 1.58
C GLU A 16 3.10 -0.01 1.15
N TRP A 17 2.65 -0.49 0.01
CA TRP A 17 3.27 -1.63 -0.69
C TRP A 17 3.84 -1.07 -1.97
N ARG A 18 5.13 -1.31 -2.23
CA ARG A 18 5.76 -0.73 -3.42
C ARG A 18 6.75 -1.67 -4.09
N CYS A 19 7.00 -1.39 -5.36
CA CYS A 19 7.98 -2.11 -6.15
C CYS A 19 8.46 -1.25 -7.30
N LYS A 20 9.49 -1.74 -7.98
CA LYS A 20 9.95 -1.21 -9.27
C LYS A 20 9.43 -2.14 -10.36
N TYR A 21 9.15 -1.60 -11.54
CA TYR A 21 8.74 -2.40 -12.70
C TYR A 21 9.67 -2.14 -13.87
N ALA A 22 9.92 -3.18 -14.66
CA ALA A 22 10.73 -3.06 -15.89
C ALA A 22 9.88 -2.42 -16.99
N PRO A 23 10.46 -1.49 -17.78
CA PRO A 23 9.70 -0.80 -18.83
C PRO A 23 9.48 -1.60 -20.10
N GLU A 24 10.15 -2.75 -20.26
CA GLU A 24 10.12 -3.55 -21.48
C GLU A 24 8.73 -4.12 -21.76
N ASN A 25 8.50 -4.49 -23.02
CA ASN A 25 7.26 -5.10 -23.48
C ASN A 25 6.03 -4.28 -23.14
N ASP A 26 6.10 -2.98 -23.42
CA ASP A 26 5.01 -2.04 -23.17
C ASP A 26 4.61 -2.00 -21.71
N LYS A 27 5.62 -2.05 -20.83
CA LYS A 27 5.42 -2.03 -19.37
C LYS A 27 4.53 -3.18 -18.90
N LYS A 28 4.77 -4.35 -19.46
CA LYS A 28 3.99 -5.55 -19.13
C LYS A 28 3.97 -5.84 -17.63
N ALA A 29 5.12 -5.69 -16.95
CA ALA A 29 5.20 -5.90 -15.50
C ALA A 29 4.25 -4.97 -14.74
N LEU A 30 4.15 -3.70 -15.15
CA LEU A 30 3.23 -2.74 -14.54
C LEU A 30 1.78 -3.16 -14.79
N GLN A 31 1.46 -3.60 -16.00
CA GLN A 31 0.11 -4.06 -16.33
C GLN A 31 -0.30 -5.25 -15.47
N GLU A 32 0.61 -6.19 -15.26
CA GLU A 32 0.34 -7.38 -14.44
C GLU A 32 0.22 -7.00 -12.95
N ALA A 33 1.05 -6.08 -12.46
CA ALA A 33 0.95 -5.59 -11.10
C ALA A 33 -0.40 -4.91 -10.86
N GLN A 34 -0.87 -4.12 -11.82
CA GLN A 34 -2.17 -3.45 -11.74
C GLN A 34 -3.32 -4.48 -11.66
N LYS A 35 -3.29 -5.50 -12.51
CA LYS A 35 -4.32 -6.55 -12.51
C LYS A 35 -4.34 -7.30 -11.18
N LEU A 36 -3.17 -7.63 -10.66
CA LEU A 36 -3.05 -8.29 -9.36
C LEU A 36 -3.64 -7.40 -8.26
N PHE A 37 -3.27 -6.13 -8.23
CA PHE A 37 -3.76 -5.18 -7.25
C PHE A 37 -5.29 -5.08 -7.27
N GLU A 38 -5.90 -5.05 -8.46
CA GLU A 38 -7.35 -4.93 -8.60
C GLU A 38 -8.11 -6.04 -7.87
N THR A 39 -7.51 -7.23 -7.75
CA THR A 39 -8.15 -8.33 -7.03
C THR A 39 -8.19 -8.10 -5.52
N TYR A 40 -7.35 -7.22 -5.00
CA TYR A 40 -7.30 -6.88 -3.57
C TYR A 40 -8.07 -5.61 -3.22
N VAL A 41 -8.47 -4.81 -4.18
CA VAL A 41 -9.16 -3.54 -3.94
C VAL A 41 -10.40 -3.70 -3.06
N PRO A 42 -11.33 -4.63 -3.34
CA PRO A 42 -12.51 -4.79 -2.49
C PRO A 42 -12.16 -5.23 -1.07
N LYS A 43 -11.14 -6.07 -0.92
CA LYS A 43 -10.70 -6.57 0.39
C LYS A 43 -10.12 -5.45 1.24
N LEU A 44 -9.29 -4.61 0.64
CA LEU A 44 -8.69 -3.47 1.34
C LEU A 44 -9.73 -2.44 1.73
N LYS A 45 -10.69 -2.17 0.84
CA LYS A 45 -11.76 -1.21 1.13
C LYS A 45 -12.70 -1.69 2.24
N ALA A 46 -12.71 -2.98 2.54
CA ALA A 46 -13.55 -3.55 3.59
C ALA A 46 -12.88 -3.54 4.97
N LEU A 47 -11.64 -3.10 5.08
CA LEU A 47 -10.93 -3.03 6.37
C LEU A 47 -11.58 -1.99 7.28
N ASN A 48 -11.61 -2.29 8.60
CA ASN A 48 -12.15 -1.37 9.58
C ASN A 48 -11.39 -0.04 9.56
N GLY A 49 -12.15 1.04 9.58
CA GLY A 49 -11.56 2.37 9.60
C GLY A 49 -11.00 2.83 8.26
N PHE A 50 -11.37 2.17 7.18
CA PHE A 50 -10.90 2.52 5.84
C PHE A 50 -11.15 3.99 5.53
N VAL A 51 -10.11 4.68 5.07
CA VAL A 51 -10.16 6.10 4.69
C VAL A 51 -9.94 6.25 3.19
N SER A 52 -8.84 5.70 2.69
CA SER A 52 -8.52 5.84 1.26
C SER A 52 -7.61 4.72 0.78
N LEU A 53 -7.68 4.47 -0.50
CA LEU A 53 -6.80 3.55 -1.19
C LEU A 53 -6.31 4.29 -2.44
N GLN A 54 -5.00 4.44 -2.54
CA GLN A 54 -4.39 5.21 -3.62
C GLN A 54 -3.32 4.38 -4.31
N ARG A 55 -3.23 4.57 -5.62
CA ARG A 55 -2.16 3.99 -6.42
C ARG A 55 -1.29 5.12 -6.94
N VAL A 56 0.02 4.97 -6.79
CA VAL A 56 1.01 5.92 -7.30
C VAL A 56 1.85 5.20 -8.35
N VAL A 57 1.97 5.80 -9.51
CA VAL A 57 2.82 5.28 -10.60
C VAL A 57 3.72 6.40 -11.06
N CYS A 58 5.03 6.13 -11.05
CA CYS A 58 6.01 7.05 -11.62
C CYS A 58 6.51 6.47 -12.94
N GLY A 59 6.29 7.19 -14.03
CA GLY A 59 6.71 6.74 -15.36
C GLY A 59 8.20 6.92 -15.60
N GLY A 60 8.82 7.88 -14.92
CA GLY A 60 10.26 8.16 -15.09
C GLY A 60 11.15 7.35 -14.16
N CYS A 61 10.68 7.03 -12.96
CA CYS A 61 11.45 6.25 -11.99
C CYS A 61 10.97 4.81 -11.87
N PHE A 62 9.94 4.43 -12.62
CA PHE A 62 9.41 3.07 -12.69
C PHE A 62 8.94 2.53 -11.34
N ASP A 63 8.28 3.37 -10.55
CA ASP A 63 7.70 3.00 -9.27
C ASP A 63 6.22 2.66 -9.41
N PHE A 64 5.82 1.62 -8.71
CA PHE A 64 4.41 1.28 -8.49
C PHE A 64 4.19 1.19 -6.99
N LYS A 65 3.24 1.98 -6.47
CA LYS A 65 2.96 2.03 -5.04
C LYS A 65 1.47 1.93 -4.79
N VAL A 66 1.10 1.25 -3.72
CA VAL A 66 -0.27 1.18 -3.24
C VAL A 66 -0.27 1.65 -1.79
N ILE A 67 -1.11 2.63 -1.50
CA ILE A 67 -1.18 3.24 -0.17
C ILE A 67 -2.58 3.04 0.39
N THR A 68 -2.67 2.23 1.44
CA THR A 68 -3.93 1.97 2.15
C THR A 68 -3.93 2.78 3.44
N SER A 69 -4.86 3.72 3.57
CA SER A 69 -4.98 4.55 4.77
C SER A 69 -6.19 4.15 5.57
N LEU A 70 -5.99 3.92 6.86
CA LEU A 70 -7.05 3.63 7.82
C LEU A 70 -6.98 4.66 8.95
N LYS A 71 -8.07 4.82 9.68
CA LYS A 71 -8.06 5.62 10.90
C LYS A 71 -7.12 4.99 11.91
N ALA A 72 -6.43 5.83 12.68
CA ALA A 72 -5.61 5.38 13.80
C ALA A 72 -6.48 4.73 14.87
N GLY A 73 -5.88 3.86 15.65
CA GLY A 73 -6.54 3.22 16.79
C GLY A 73 -6.51 1.71 16.72
N ASP A 74 -6.69 1.08 17.90
CA ASP A 74 -6.56 -0.36 18.07
C ASP A 74 -7.61 -1.16 17.29
N GLU A 75 -8.76 -0.56 17.00
CA GLU A 75 -9.84 -1.22 16.27
C GLU A 75 -9.73 -1.04 14.76
N ASN A 76 -8.89 -0.13 14.33
CA ASN A 76 -8.70 0.25 12.93
C ASN A 76 -7.32 -0.20 12.45
N PHE A 77 -6.40 0.74 12.27
CA PHE A 77 -5.07 0.36 11.80
C PHE A 77 -4.38 -0.63 12.72
N GLY A 78 -4.52 -0.45 14.04
CA GLY A 78 -3.91 -1.35 15.02
C GLY A 78 -4.37 -2.80 14.85
N ALA A 79 -5.66 -3.01 14.55
CA ALA A 79 -6.19 -4.35 14.32
C ALA A 79 -5.59 -4.99 13.07
N TRP A 80 -5.44 -4.20 12.00
CA TRP A 80 -4.83 -4.68 10.76
C TRP A 80 -3.35 -5.02 10.97
N GLU A 81 -2.64 -4.17 11.71
CA GLU A 81 -1.23 -4.42 12.05
C GLU A 81 -1.06 -5.69 12.87
N LYS A 82 -1.93 -5.91 13.87
CA LYS A 82 -1.90 -7.13 14.70
C LYS A 82 -2.17 -8.39 13.89
N ALA A 83 -2.93 -8.27 12.81
CA ALA A 83 -3.19 -9.37 11.90
C ALA A 83 -2.08 -9.53 10.86
N ASN A 84 -0.91 -8.91 11.09
CA ASN A 84 0.23 -8.90 10.18
C ASN A 84 -0.15 -8.38 8.80
N PHE A 85 -0.99 -7.33 8.79
CA PHE A 85 -1.49 -6.70 7.57
C PHE A 85 -2.13 -7.73 6.64
N SER A 86 -3.33 -8.18 6.99
CA SER A 86 -4.09 -9.13 6.18
C SER A 86 -3.99 -8.80 4.70
N PHE A 87 -3.76 -9.83 3.87
CA PHE A 87 -3.57 -9.76 2.41
C PHE A 87 -2.16 -9.33 1.97
N GLU A 88 -1.35 -8.71 2.84
CA GLU A 88 -0.04 -8.21 2.45
C GLU A 88 0.89 -9.35 2.00
N LYS A 89 1.01 -10.39 2.82
CA LYS A 89 1.93 -11.50 2.53
C LYS A 89 1.61 -12.14 1.17
N GLU A 90 0.35 -12.42 0.93
CA GLU A 90 -0.05 -13.07 -0.33
C GLU A 90 0.09 -12.13 -1.52
N PHE A 91 -0.23 -10.85 -1.35
CA PHE A 91 -0.05 -9.86 -2.41
C PHE A 91 1.43 -9.73 -2.79
N LEU A 92 2.29 -9.55 -1.80
CA LEU A 92 3.73 -9.39 -2.04
C LEU A 92 4.34 -10.65 -2.65
N ALA A 93 3.92 -11.83 -2.21
CA ALA A 93 4.39 -13.09 -2.78
C ALA A 93 4.01 -13.21 -4.25
N SER A 94 2.77 -12.88 -4.60
CA SER A 94 2.30 -12.89 -5.98
C SER A 94 2.98 -11.82 -6.82
N LEU A 95 3.20 -10.64 -6.24
CA LEU A 95 3.89 -9.55 -6.92
C LEU A 95 5.31 -9.95 -7.32
N LYS A 96 6.01 -10.64 -6.42
CA LYS A 96 7.38 -11.11 -6.68
C LYS A 96 7.46 -12.17 -7.78
N GLN A 97 6.35 -12.83 -8.10
CA GLN A 97 6.29 -13.83 -9.18
C GLN A 97 6.20 -13.18 -10.56
N ILE A 98 5.87 -11.90 -10.63
CA ILE A 98 5.74 -11.21 -11.91
C ILE A 98 7.14 -10.90 -12.45
N GLU A 99 7.41 -11.36 -13.67
CA GLU A 99 8.67 -11.06 -14.35
C GLU A 99 8.78 -9.55 -14.56
N GLY A 100 9.93 -8.99 -14.22
CA GLY A 100 10.18 -7.55 -14.34
C GLY A 100 9.86 -6.74 -13.09
N ILE A 101 9.33 -7.37 -12.05
CA ILE A 101 9.13 -6.72 -10.76
C ILE A 101 10.36 -6.92 -9.87
N SER A 102 10.79 -5.85 -9.21
CA SER A 102 11.95 -5.86 -8.32
C SER A 102 11.75 -4.88 -7.17
N MET A 103 12.64 -4.96 -6.18
CA MET A 103 12.66 -4.03 -5.04
C MET A 103 11.30 -3.90 -4.35
N VAL A 104 10.69 -5.05 -4.04
CA VAL A 104 9.41 -5.10 -3.33
C VAL A 104 9.66 -4.72 -1.88
N GLU A 105 9.01 -3.65 -1.41
CA GLU A 105 9.19 -3.11 -0.06
C GLU A 105 7.86 -2.67 0.52
N THR A 106 7.86 -2.49 1.85
CA THR A 106 6.69 -1.98 2.57
C THR A 106 7.13 -0.88 3.52
N GLN A 107 6.18 0.00 3.87
CA GLN A 107 6.44 1.08 4.82
C GLN A 107 5.14 1.49 5.50
N THR A 108 5.25 1.88 6.76
CA THR A 108 4.13 2.44 7.52
C THR A 108 4.47 3.90 7.85
N TYR A 109 3.50 4.78 7.69
CA TYR A 109 3.66 6.19 8.04
C TYR A 109 2.31 6.84 8.33
N THR A 110 2.35 8.02 8.92
CA THR A 110 1.13 8.82 9.10
C THR A 110 0.94 9.71 7.88
N LEU A 111 -0.30 10.02 7.59
CA LEU A 111 -0.66 10.80 6.42
C LEU A 111 -1.70 11.84 6.83
N THR A 112 -1.38 13.11 6.62
CA THR A 112 -2.25 14.22 7.00
C THR A 112 -2.40 15.17 5.83
N THR A 113 -3.64 15.53 5.50
CA THR A 113 -3.90 16.57 4.50
C THR A 113 -3.82 17.93 5.19
N MET A 114 -2.95 18.78 4.71
CA MET A 114 -2.71 20.09 5.30
C MET A 114 -3.58 21.16 4.66
#